data_a9a6d7bd435c0805c3c2a5fdffcb72ff
#
_entry.id   a9a6d7bd435c0805c3c2a5fdffcb72ff
#
_cell.length_a   1.000
_cell.length_b   1.000
_cell.length_c   1.000
_cell.angle_alpha   90.00
_cell.angle_beta   90.00
_cell.angle_gamma   90.00
#
_symmetry.space_group_name_H-M   'P 1'
#
loop_
_entity.id
_entity.type
_entity.pdbx_description
1 polymer ?
#
loop_
_entity_poly.entity_id
_entity_poly.type
_entity_poly.pdbx_seq_one_letter_code
_entity_poly.pdbx_strand_id
1 'polypeptide(L)'
;QAVQLIKNHRLKMGESYVHAEWMLAWLRLRFLGQAETAYAQFKKIYALVKSPQSQARFAFWAGEAAKKLGHHQDCQTWYKKAANHSGTYYGQLAISQLRLVHKKPLAIFCFAKKPSTSDAVYKNFEKRPLVKVLKSLSQSDKDKYIFFFLFKLADLISSAEEQKLLVQLAQQLGGHHATTEISRELSKKRYVLTETAYPTLAIPYQTHLIGKVAGKRPLFHSLAHAIIRQESRFNPKAESSAGATGIMQLMPATAAEQHKKLKVYGLTVQQGASLFNPEKNIALGAVHLDSLIEEFGGNIILVSAAYNAGSGNVRKWLKAFGDPRETKLSWVDWIEMLPFNETRHYIHRVLENLVAYQHRLPQTKKTTHDLGQILTISLPTVRGQV
;
A
#
# COMPACT_ATOMS: atom_id res chain seq x y z
N GLN A 1 28.24 -6.78 -16.02
CA GLN A 1 27.66 -8.15 -16.16
C GLN A 1 26.13 -8.11 -16.13
N ALA A 2 25.45 -7.58 -15.09
CA ALA A 2 23.99 -7.58 -14.97
C ALA A 2 23.29 -6.92 -16.19
N VAL A 3 23.76 -5.77 -16.65
CA VAL A 3 23.23 -5.08 -17.84
C VAL A 3 23.34 -5.93 -19.11
N GLN A 4 24.45 -6.65 -19.29
CA GLN A 4 24.63 -7.51 -20.44
C GLN A 4 23.67 -8.71 -20.44
N LEU A 5 23.42 -9.29 -19.26
CA LEU A 5 22.44 -10.37 -19.09
C LEU A 5 21.02 -9.89 -19.41
N ILE A 6 20.62 -8.76 -18.80
CA ILE A 6 19.28 -8.21 -19.02
C ILE A 6 19.08 -7.75 -20.46
N LYS A 7 20.08 -7.14 -21.12
CA LYS A 7 19.99 -6.69 -22.50
C LYS A 7 19.63 -7.79 -23.48
N ASN A 8 19.95 -9.05 -23.15
CA ASN A 8 19.73 -10.22 -23.98
C ASN A 8 18.44 -11.00 -23.63
N HIS A 9 17.48 -10.40 -22.92
CA HIS A 9 16.27 -11.07 -22.44
C HIS A 9 15.33 -11.60 -23.53
N ARG A 10 15.46 -11.19 -24.80
CA ARG A 10 14.68 -11.62 -25.97
C ARG A 10 13.14 -11.46 -25.83
N LEU A 11 12.65 -10.84 -24.76
CA LEU A 11 11.23 -10.56 -24.55
C LEU A 11 10.79 -9.43 -25.49
N LYS A 12 9.57 -9.52 -26.03
CA LYS A 12 9.03 -8.51 -26.96
C LYS A 12 7.88 -7.70 -26.36
N MET A 13 7.13 -8.29 -25.41
CA MET A 13 5.96 -7.67 -24.79
C MET A 13 5.62 -8.33 -23.44
N GLY A 14 4.61 -7.79 -22.76
CA GLY A 14 4.11 -8.31 -21.49
C GLY A 14 4.82 -7.75 -20.27
N GLU A 15 4.40 -8.20 -19.08
CA GLU A 15 4.91 -7.68 -17.80
C GLU A 15 6.41 -7.94 -17.61
N SER A 16 6.89 -9.11 -18.01
CA SER A 16 8.32 -9.46 -17.93
C SER A 16 9.19 -8.57 -18.81
N TYR A 17 8.71 -8.21 -20.02
CA TYR A 17 9.37 -7.24 -20.88
C TYR A 17 9.46 -5.86 -20.19
N VAL A 18 8.34 -5.37 -19.71
CA VAL A 18 8.26 -4.07 -19.03
C VAL A 18 9.18 -4.03 -17.81
N HIS A 19 9.26 -5.13 -17.06
CA HIS A 19 10.14 -5.23 -15.89
C HIS A 19 11.63 -5.26 -16.29
N ALA A 20 12.00 -6.04 -17.29
CA ALA A 20 13.38 -6.12 -17.78
C ALA A 20 13.88 -4.77 -18.32
N GLU A 21 13.07 -4.10 -19.14
CA GLU A 21 13.37 -2.77 -19.67
C GLU A 21 13.47 -1.71 -18.56
N TRP A 22 12.60 -1.78 -17.55
CA TRP A 22 12.68 -0.90 -16.41
C TRP A 22 14.01 -1.11 -15.65
N MET A 23 14.35 -2.35 -15.33
CA MET A 23 15.57 -2.68 -14.59
C MET A 23 16.81 -2.23 -15.36
N LEU A 24 16.83 -2.43 -16.68
CA LEU A 24 17.92 -1.99 -17.54
C LEU A 24 18.08 -0.47 -17.51
N ALA A 25 16.97 0.28 -17.64
CA ALA A 25 17.00 1.74 -17.59
C ALA A 25 17.43 2.26 -16.22
N TRP A 26 16.94 1.64 -15.13
CA TRP A 26 17.31 2.00 -13.76
C TRP A 26 18.80 1.75 -13.48
N LEU A 27 19.35 0.59 -13.89
CA LEU A 27 20.80 0.31 -13.77
C LEU A 27 21.66 1.31 -14.55
N ARG A 28 21.22 1.69 -15.77
CA ARG A 28 21.88 2.73 -16.57
C ARG A 28 21.92 4.08 -15.86
N LEU A 29 20.78 4.48 -15.29
CA LEU A 29 20.66 5.76 -14.60
C LEU A 29 21.51 5.83 -13.32
N ARG A 30 21.42 4.78 -12.48
CA ARG A 30 21.98 4.80 -11.12
C ARG A 30 23.43 4.36 -11.04
N PHE A 31 23.86 3.41 -11.87
CA PHE A 31 25.17 2.77 -11.74
C PHE A 31 26.11 2.98 -12.93
N LEU A 32 25.60 3.33 -14.11
CA LEU A 32 26.44 3.46 -15.31
C LEU A 32 26.58 4.90 -15.79
N GLY A 33 25.96 5.88 -15.18
CA GLY A 33 26.01 7.28 -15.60
C GLY A 33 25.34 7.55 -16.97
N GLN A 34 24.55 6.59 -17.52
CA GLN A 34 23.94 6.67 -18.85
C GLN A 34 22.54 7.30 -18.79
N ALA A 35 22.44 8.50 -18.25
CA ALA A 35 21.17 9.17 -17.99
C ALA A 35 20.35 9.45 -19.26
N GLU A 36 20.97 9.84 -20.38
CA GLU A 36 20.31 10.04 -21.68
C GLU A 36 19.61 8.77 -22.16
N THR A 37 20.35 7.65 -22.20
CA THR A 37 19.81 6.37 -22.64
C THR A 37 18.68 5.90 -21.72
N ALA A 38 18.84 6.07 -20.42
CA ALA A 38 17.81 5.72 -19.44
C ALA A 38 16.54 6.59 -19.62
N TYR A 39 16.70 7.89 -19.83
CA TYR A 39 15.61 8.82 -20.08
C TYR A 39 14.80 8.41 -21.34
N ALA A 40 15.47 8.16 -22.44
CA ALA A 40 14.83 7.70 -23.68
C ALA A 40 14.06 6.39 -23.46
N GLN A 41 14.66 5.44 -22.72
CA GLN A 41 14.07 4.13 -22.44
C GLN A 41 12.83 4.26 -21.54
N PHE A 42 12.88 5.04 -20.46
CA PHE A 42 11.70 5.27 -19.62
C PHE A 42 10.54 5.90 -20.39
N LYS A 43 10.81 6.88 -21.26
CA LYS A 43 9.81 7.50 -22.13
C LYS A 43 9.17 6.48 -23.08
N LYS A 44 9.98 5.63 -23.72
CA LYS A 44 9.52 4.58 -24.64
C LYS A 44 8.53 3.64 -23.93
N ILE A 45 8.89 3.14 -22.74
CA ILE A 45 8.04 2.18 -22.02
C ILE A 45 6.81 2.87 -21.43
N TYR A 46 6.91 4.11 -20.97
CA TYR A 46 5.74 4.89 -20.52
C TYR A 46 4.63 4.91 -21.58
N ALA A 47 4.98 5.05 -22.86
CA ALA A 47 4.01 5.05 -23.95
C ALA A 47 3.30 3.70 -24.16
N LEU A 48 3.91 2.60 -23.71
CA LEU A 48 3.37 1.25 -23.89
C LEU A 48 2.49 0.79 -22.73
N VAL A 49 2.71 1.35 -21.51
CA VAL A 49 2.02 0.90 -20.30
C VAL A 49 0.73 1.70 -20.06
N LYS A 50 -0.31 1.01 -19.55
CA LYS A 50 -1.63 1.60 -19.32
C LYS A 50 -2.04 1.63 -17.85
N SER A 51 -1.47 0.74 -17.01
CA SER A 51 -1.85 0.69 -15.60
C SER A 51 -1.35 1.93 -14.85
N PRO A 52 -2.14 2.48 -13.91
CA PRO A 52 -1.73 3.64 -13.10
C PRO A 52 -0.38 3.44 -12.40
N GLN A 53 -0.12 2.24 -11.91
CA GLN A 53 1.13 1.89 -11.22
C GLN A 53 2.34 1.98 -12.17
N SER A 54 2.22 1.36 -13.35
CA SER A 54 3.30 1.39 -14.34
C SER A 54 3.50 2.80 -14.90
N GLN A 55 2.43 3.52 -15.21
CA GLN A 55 2.53 4.89 -15.69
C GLN A 55 3.22 5.80 -14.65
N ALA A 56 2.82 5.72 -13.39
CA ALA A 56 3.47 6.47 -12.31
C ALA A 56 4.96 6.12 -12.18
N ARG A 57 5.30 4.82 -12.22
CA ARG A 57 6.68 4.34 -12.10
C ARG A 57 7.55 4.88 -13.22
N PHE A 58 7.17 4.69 -14.47
CA PHE A 58 7.97 5.15 -15.60
C PHE A 58 8.05 6.66 -15.70
N ALA A 59 6.96 7.38 -15.40
CA ALA A 59 6.98 8.84 -15.37
C ALA A 59 7.90 9.37 -14.26
N PHE A 60 7.86 8.81 -13.04
CA PHE A 60 8.75 9.18 -11.96
C PHE A 60 10.22 9.00 -12.35
N TRP A 61 10.59 7.83 -12.89
CA TRP A 61 11.96 7.54 -13.27
C TRP A 61 12.42 8.32 -14.50
N ALA A 62 11.52 8.69 -15.43
CA ALA A 62 11.82 9.64 -16.49
C ALA A 62 12.13 11.03 -15.91
N GLY A 63 11.38 11.46 -14.88
CA GLY A 63 11.66 12.68 -14.12
C GLY A 63 13.02 12.65 -13.42
N GLU A 64 13.37 11.55 -12.77
CA GLU A 64 14.69 11.34 -12.13
C GLU A 64 15.84 11.40 -13.17
N ALA A 65 15.66 10.79 -14.34
CA ALA A 65 16.65 10.85 -15.43
C ALA A 65 16.78 12.28 -15.98
N ALA A 66 15.68 12.97 -16.24
CA ALA A 66 15.68 14.38 -16.67
C ALA A 66 16.35 15.30 -15.62
N LYS A 67 16.11 15.06 -14.33
CA LYS A 67 16.77 15.76 -13.23
C LYS A 67 18.28 15.58 -13.26
N LYS A 68 18.76 14.36 -13.50
CA LYS A 68 20.20 14.03 -13.60
C LYS A 68 20.87 14.72 -14.80
N LEU A 69 20.09 14.97 -15.87
CA LEU A 69 20.54 15.66 -17.08
C LEU A 69 20.46 17.19 -16.97
N GLY A 70 19.91 17.74 -15.89
CA GLY A 70 19.68 19.18 -15.76
C GLY A 70 18.47 19.69 -16.57
N HIS A 71 17.64 18.82 -17.13
CA HIS A 71 16.45 19.18 -17.90
C HIS A 71 15.28 19.52 -16.98
N HIS A 72 15.35 20.66 -16.31
CA HIS A 72 14.42 21.04 -15.22
C HIS A 72 12.95 21.07 -15.63
N GLN A 73 12.63 21.55 -16.84
CA GLN A 73 11.25 21.65 -17.34
C GLN A 73 10.67 20.26 -17.62
N ASP A 74 11.45 19.39 -18.26
CA ASP A 74 11.08 17.99 -18.51
C ASP A 74 10.88 17.24 -17.20
N CYS A 75 11.79 17.43 -16.25
CA CYS A 75 11.71 16.83 -14.92
C CYS A 75 10.36 17.15 -14.24
N GLN A 76 9.97 18.43 -14.20
CA GLN A 76 8.68 18.83 -13.63
C GLN A 76 7.49 18.25 -14.40
N THR A 77 7.58 18.21 -15.73
CA THR A 77 6.53 17.65 -16.59
C THR A 77 6.32 16.16 -16.30
N TRP A 78 7.40 15.41 -16.15
CA TRP A 78 7.32 13.98 -15.85
C TRP A 78 6.83 13.71 -14.43
N TYR A 79 7.26 14.49 -13.43
CA TYR A 79 6.70 14.36 -12.08
C TYR A 79 5.21 14.71 -12.03
N LYS A 80 4.73 15.71 -12.78
CA LYS A 80 3.29 16.00 -12.89
C LYS A 80 2.52 14.82 -13.48
N LYS A 81 3.06 14.16 -14.54
CA LYS A 81 2.46 12.95 -15.09
C LYS A 81 2.38 11.81 -14.06
N ALA A 82 3.43 11.59 -13.28
CA ALA A 82 3.43 10.59 -12.21
C ALA A 82 2.43 10.97 -11.10
N ALA A 83 2.39 12.23 -10.68
CA ALA A 83 1.52 12.76 -9.63
C ALA A 83 0.02 12.64 -9.96
N ASN A 84 -0.36 12.57 -11.23
CA ASN A 84 -1.75 12.28 -11.65
C ASN A 84 -2.23 10.91 -11.13
N HIS A 85 -1.33 10.05 -10.68
CA HIS A 85 -1.62 8.75 -10.07
C HIS A 85 -1.32 8.77 -8.56
N SER A 86 -1.85 9.77 -7.84
CA SER A 86 -1.58 10.02 -6.41
C SER A 86 -1.90 8.85 -5.46
N GLY A 87 -2.69 7.87 -5.89
CA GLY A 87 -2.95 6.63 -5.16
C GLY A 87 -1.84 5.57 -5.30
N THR A 88 -0.72 5.87 -5.97
CA THR A 88 0.39 4.96 -6.19
C THR A 88 1.68 5.45 -5.52
N TYR A 89 2.57 4.52 -5.16
CA TYR A 89 3.86 4.84 -4.54
C TYR A 89 4.65 5.89 -5.31
N TYR A 90 4.86 5.68 -6.61
CA TYR A 90 5.62 6.63 -7.44
C TYR A 90 4.89 7.95 -7.72
N GLY A 91 3.55 7.92 -7.73
CA GLY A 91 2.75 9.13 -7.81
C GLY A 91 2.93 10.01 -6.58
N GLN A 92 2.93 9.39 -5.40
CA GLN A 92 3.16 10.08 -4.12
C GLN A 92 4.60 10.59 -4.00
N LEU A 93 5.61 9.83 -4.45
CA LEU A 93 6.99 10.31 -4.54
C LEU A 93 7.13 11.53 -5.44
N ALA A 94 6.45 11.52 -6.59
CA ALA A 94 6.47 12.66 -7.50
C ALA A 94 5.82 13.90 -6.89
N ILE A 95 4.73 13.75 -6.13
CA ILE A 95 4.12 14.85 -5.37
C ILE A 95 5.13 15.42 -4.38
N SER A 96 5.87 14.58 -3.65
CA SER A 96 6.90 15.03 -2.71
C SER A 96 8.00 15.82 -3.42
N GLN A 97 8.48 15.38 -4.59
CA GLN A 97 9.48 16.10 -5.39
C GLN A 97 8.95 17.45 -5.87
N LEU A 98 7.70 17.50 -6.37
CA LEU A 98 7.08 18.76 -6.81
C LEU A 98 6.90 19.76 -5.67
N ARG A 99 6.58 19.29 -4.45
CA ARG A 99 6.47 20.14 -3.25
C ARG A 99 7.80 20.81 -2.91
N LEU A 100 8.91 20.09 -3.02
CA LEU A 100 10.25 20.63 -2.80
C LEU A 100 10.59 21.74 -3.79
N VAL A 101 10.17 21.60 -5.05
CA VAL A 101 10.46 22.61 -6.11
C VAL A 101 9.58 23.83 -5.97
N HIS A 102 8.28 23.67 -5.73
CA HIS A 102 7.32 24.79 -5.81
C HIS A 102 7.17 25.58 -4.51
N LYS A 103 7.73 25.13 -3.39
CA LYS A 103 7.56 25.74 -2.05
C LYS A 103 6.10 26.03 -1.67
N LYS A 104 5.13 25.49 -2.42
CA LYS A 104 3.70 25.64 -2.20
C LYS A 104 3.13 24.34 -1.65
N PRO A 105 2.13 24.39 -0.75
CA PRO A 105 1.47 23.20 -0.24
C PRO A 105 0.61 22.55 -1.34
N LEU A 106 1.23 21.70 -2.16
CA LEU A 106 0.47 20.76 -2.99
C LEU A 106 -0.22 19.77 -2.07
N ALA A 107 -1.47 19.42 -2.35
CA ALA A 107 -2.16 18.38 -1.60
C ALA A 107 -1.37 17.08 -1.67
N ILE A 108 -1.05 16.51 -0.51
CA ILE A 108 -0.27 15.26 -0.40
C ILE A 108 -1.09 14.10 -0.96
N PHE A 109 -2.34 14.05 -0.55
CA PHE A 109 -3.32 13.05 -0.96
C PHE A 109 -4.72 13.64 -0.73
N CYS A 110 -5.61 13.43 -1.67
CA CYS A 110 -7.02 13.84 -1.53
C CYS A 110 -7.91 12.66 -1.89
N PHE A 111 -8.82 12.32 -0.97
CA PHE A 111 -9.95 11.50 -1.36
C PHE A 111 -10.87 12.30 -2.27
N ALA A 112 -11.39 11.66 -3.31
CA ALA A 112 -12.42 12.27 -4.12
C ALA A 112 -13.66 12.57 -3.27
N LYS A 113 -14.31 13.66 -3.59
CA LYS A 113 -15.64 13.94 -3.03
C LYS A 113 -16.59 12.82 -3.43
N LYS A 114 -17.39 12.34 -2.46
CA LYS A 114 -18.44 11.37 -2.76
C LYS A 114 -19.42 12.02 -3.75
N PRO A 115 -19.70 11.39 -4.90
CA PRO A 115 -20.71 11.91 -5.81
C PRO A 115 -22.07 11.97 -5.10
N SER A 116 -22.86 13.00 -5.36
CA SER A 116 -24.27 13.00 -4.99
C SER A 116 -24.97 11.91 -5.78
N THR A 117 -25.95 11.25 -5.20
CA THR A 117 -26.72 10.22 -5.89
C THR A 117 -28.16 10.70 -5.97
N SER A 118 -28.70 10.83 -7.18
CA SER A 118 -30.10 11.17 -7.36
C SER A 118 -31.02 10.01 -7.03
N ASP A 119 -32.25 10.28 -6.62
CA ASP A 119 -33.26 9.25 -6.34
C ASP A 119 -33.53 8.37 -7.54
N ALA A 120 -33.47 8.93 -8.75
CA ALA A 120 -33.65 8.20 -9.99
C ALA A 120 -32.53 7.17 -10.20
N VAL A 121 -31.27 7.53 -10.00
CA VAL A 121 -30.13 6.60 -10.09
C VAL A 121 -30.22 5.52 -9.02
N TYR A 122 -30.55 5.90 -7.78
CA TYR A 122 -30.75 4.92 -6.71
C TYR A 122 -31.85 3.90 -7.04
N LYS A 123 -33.04 4.36 -7.46
CA LYS A 123 -34.15 3.49 -7.84
C LYS A 123 -33.79 2.58 -9.02
N ASN A 124 -33.07 3.08 -10.01
CA ASN A 124 -32.62 2.29 -11.15
C ASN A 124 -31.57 1.24 -10.74
N PHE A 125 -30.64 1.59 -9.86
CA PHE A 125 -29.67 0.64 -9.32
C PHE A 125 -30.35 -0.50 -8.55
N GLU A 126 -31.32 -0.18 -7.68
CA GLU A 126 -32.08 -1.17 -6.91
C GLU A 126 -32.90 -2.13 -7.79
N LYS A 127 -33.36 -1.67 -8.97
CA LYS A 127 -34.09 -2.51 -9.92
C LYS A 127 -33.20 -3.49 -10.68
N ARG A 128 -31.89 -3.33 -10.67
CA ARG A 128 -30.96 -4.21 -11.39
C ARG A 128 -31.13 -5.66 -10.91
N PRO A 129 -31.22 -6.65 -11.82
CA PRO A 129 -31.39 -8.06 -11.44
C PRO A 129 -30.30 -8.55 -10.50
N LEU A 130 -29.02 -8.18 -10.76
CA LEU A 130 -27.90 -8.59 -9.92
C LEU A 130 -27.95 -7.99 -8.50
N VAL A 131 -28.49 -6.78 -8.33
CA VAL A 131 -28.67 -6.17 -6.99
C VAL A 131 -29.70 -6.96 -6.19
N LYS A 132 -30.82 -7.34 -6.84
CA LYS A 132 -31.88 -8.18 -6.21
C LYS A 132 -31.31 -9.55 -5.81
N VAL A 133 -30.55 -10.20 -6.70
CA VAL A 133 -29.89 -11.48 -6.41
C VAL A 133 -28.92 -11.34 -5.23
N LEU A 134 -28.08 -10.31 -5.21
CA LEU A 134 -27.14 -10.06 -4.11
C LEU A 134 -27.86 -9.90 -2.77
N LYS A 135 -28.94 -9.13 -2.74
CA LYS A 135 -29.75 -8.93 -1.52
C LYS A 135 -30.44 -10.22 -1.06
N SER A 136 -30.89 -11.05 -1.98
CA SER A 136 -31.47 -12.35 -1.66
C SER A 136 -30.43 -13.33 -1.13
N LEU A 137 -29.22 -13.35 -1.69
CA LEU A 137 -28.12 -14.21 -1.22
C LEU A 137 -27.68 -13.88 0.19
N SER A 138 -27.69 -12.60 0.59
CA SER A 138 -27.30 -12.18 1.95
C SER A 138 -28.25 -12.69 3.05
N GLN A 139 -29.41 -13.17 2.67
CA GLN A 139 -30.39 -13.79 3.58
C GLN A 139 -30.26 -15.33 3.63
N SER A 140 -29.27 -15.89 2.96
CA SER A 140 -29.05 -17.34 2.87
C SER A 140 -27.58 -17.66 3.18
N ASP A 141 -27.28 -18.89 3.62
CA ASP A 141 -25.91 -19.38 3.90
C ASP A 141 -25.02 -19.51 2.64
N LYS A 142 -25.31 -18.76 1.58
CA LYS A 142 -24.61 -18.82 0.28
C LYS A 142 -23.62 -17.67 0.07
N ASP A 143 -22.99 -17.20 1.11
CA ASP A 143 -22.03 -16.09 1.08
C ASP A 143 -20.92 -16.21 0.04
N LYS A 144 -20.52 -17.45 -0.31
CA LYS A 144 -19.48 -17.73 -1.31
C LYS A 144 -19.75 -17.13 -2.69
N TYR A 145 -21.02 -16.89 -3.04
CA TYR A 145 -21.41 -16.32 -4.33
C TYR A 145 -21.46 -14.79 -4.33
N ILE A 146 -21.46 -14.15 -3.15
CA ILE A 146 -21.59 -12.69 -3.02
C ILE A 146 -20.47 -12.00 -3.81
N PHE A 147 -19.22 -12.40 -3.63
CA PHE A 147 -18.09 -11.81 -4.34
C PHE A 147 -18.19 -11.96 -5.85
N PHE A 148 -18.60 -13.13 -6.33
CA PHE A 148 -18.77 -13.37 -7.76
C PHE A 148 -19.77 -12.37 -8.39
N PHE A 149 -20.92 -12.18 -7.78
CA PHE A 149 -21.93 -11.25 -8.28
C PHE A 149 -21.56 -9.78 -8.08
N LEU A 150 -20.86 -9.42 -7.00
CA LEU A 150 -20.32 -8.08 -6.81
C LEU A 150 -19.31 -7.71 -7.90
N PHE A 151 -18.38 -8.60 -8.24
CA PHE A 151 -17.41 -8.38 -9.33
C PHE A 151 -18.13 -8.27 -10.68
N LYS A 152 -19.11 -9.13 -10.93
CA LYS A 152 -19.90 -9.05 -12.16
C LYS A 152 -20.69 -7.75 -12.27
N LEU A 153 -21.25 -7.26 -11.17
CA LEU A 153 -21.93 -5.97 -11.15
C LEU A 153 -20.94 -4.81 -11.36
N ALA A 154 -19.72 -4.90 -10.78
CA ALA A 154 -18.67 -3.93 -11.02
C ALA A 154 -18.26 -3.83 -12.49
N ASP A 155 -18.38 -4.92 -13.25
CA ASP A 155 -18.12 -4.92 -14.70
C ASP A 155 -19.18 -4.18 -15.52
N LEU A 156 -20.41 -4.19 -15.05
CA LEU A 156 -21.57 -3.67 -15.77
C LEU A 156 -21.87 -2.20 -15.51
N ILE A 157 -21.25 -1.60 -14.47
CA ILE A 157 -21.48 -0.21 -14.11
C ILE A 157 -20.31 0.69 -14.51
N SER A 158 -20.63 1.91 -14.93
CA SER A 158 -19.64 2.89 -15.40
C SER A 158 -19.79 4.27 -14.74
N SER A 159 -20.98 4.65 -14.28
CA SER A 159 -21.21 5.95 -13.66
C SER A 159 -20.63 6.00 -12.24
N ALA A 160 -20.08 7.14 -11.85
CA ALA A 160 -19.52 7.36 -10.51
C ALA A 160 -20.58 7.18 -9.40
N GLU A 161 -21.83 7.53 -9.68
CA GLU A 161 -22.94 7.38 -8.74
C GLU A 161 -23.27 5.90 -8.49
N GLU A 162 -23.36 5.08 -9.53
CA GLU A 162 -23.59 3.64 -9.37
C GLU A 162 -22.38 2.93 -8.74
N GLN A 163 -21.16 3.35 -9.05
CA GLN A 163 -19.96 2.85 -8.41
C GLN A 163 -19.98 3.11 -6.90
N LYS A 164 -20.43 4.29 -6.46
CA LYS A 164 -20.64 4.60 -5.04
C LYS A 164 -21.68 3.65 -4.43
N LEU A 165 -22.82 3.45 -5.09
CA LEU A 165 -23.88 2.54 -4.62
C LEU A 165 -23.39 1.10 -4.52
N LEU A 166 -22.59 0.64 -5.47
CA LEU A 166 -21.96 -0.69 -5.42
C LEU A 166 -21.02 -0.83 -4.22
N VAL A 167 -20.18 0.17 -3.93
CA VAL A 167 -19.29 0.13 -2.77
C VAL A 167 -20.11 0.10 -1.46
N GLN A 168 -21.21 0.84 -1.38
CA GLN A 168 -22.13 0.80 -0.23
C GLN A 168 -22.79 -0.59 -0.09
N LEU A 169 -23.26 -1.18 -1.19
CA LEU A 169 -23.80 -2.53 -1.21
C LEU A 169 -22.76 -3.58 -0.78
N ALA A 170 -21.53 -3.47 -1.27
CA ALA A 170 -20.44 -4.35 -0.84
C ALA A 170 -20.17 -4.25 0.67
N GLN A 171 -20.22 -3.03 1.24
CA GLN A 171 -20.09 -2.83 2.69
C GLN A 171 -21.21 -3.53 3.48
N GLN A 172 -22.45 -3.46 2.99
CA GLN A 172 -23.59 -4.10 3.64
C GLN A 172 -23.51 -5.63 3.60
N LEU A 173 -23.04 -6.19 2.47
CA LEU A 173 -23.05 -7.64 2.24
C LEU A 173 -21.81 -8.38 2.75
N GLY A 174 -20.65 -7.78 2.70
CA GLY A 174 -19.39 -8.43 3.04
C GLY A 174 -18.39 -7.54 3.80
N GLY A 175 -18.89 -6.46 4.40
CA GLY A 175 -18.13 -5.58 5.29
C GLY A 175 -16.89 -4.96 4.65
N HIS A 176 -15.86 -4.78 5.46
CA HIS A 176 -14.63 -4.11 5.04
C HIS A 176 -13.86 -4.85 3.94
N HIS A 177 -13.90 -6.18 3.95
CA HIS A 177 -13.24 -6.99 2.93
C HIS A 177 -13.87 -6.76 1.54
N ALA A 178 -15.19 -6.92 1.42
CA ALA A 178 -15.89 -6.71 0.16
C ALA A 178 -15.75 -5.26 -0.33
N THR A 179 -15.83 -4.29 0.57
CA THR A 179 -15.60 -2.87 0.25
C THR A 179 -14.23 -2.63 -0.36
N THR A 180 -13.19 -3.22 0.24
CA THR A 180 -11.81 -3.08 -0.23
C THR A 180 -11.61 -3.73 -1.59
N GLU A 181 -12.12 -4.94 -1.80
CA GLU A 181 -12.00 -5.66 -3.07
C GLU A 181 -12.74 -4.96 -4.21
N ILE A 182 -13.98 -4.53 -3.98
CA ILE A 182 -14.76 -3.84 -5.00
C ILE A 182 -14.16 -2.46 -5.32
N SER A 183 -13.70 -1.70 -4.32
CA SER A 183 -13.01 -0.44 -4.57
C SER A 183 -11.73 -0.63 -5.39
N ARG A 184 -10.99 -1.71 -5.15
CA ARG A 184 -9.80 -2.07 -5.93
C ARG A 184 -10.16 -2.42 -7.37
N GLU A 185 -11.23 -3.17 -7.59
CA GLU A 185 -11.69 -3.51 -8.94
C GLU A 185 -12.12 -2.26 -9.72
N LEU A 186 -12.92 -1.42 -9.11
CA LEU A 186 -13.37 -0.16 -9.70
C LEU A 186 -12.20 0.79 -10.02
N SER A 187 -11.13 0.80 -9.21
CA SER A 187 -9.96 1.65 -9.44
C SER A 187 -9.22 1.32 -10.75
N LYS A 188 -9.31 0.08 -11.24
CA LYS A 188 -8.78 -0.31 -12.55
C LYS A 188 -9.52 0.40 -13.70
N LYS A 189 -10.77 0.80 -13.47
CA LYS A 189 -11.64 1.53 -14.41
C LYS A 189 -11.63 3.05 -14.19
N ARG A 190 -10.57 3.60 -13.58
CA ARG A 190 -10.40 5.02 -13.24
C ARG A 190 -11.40 5.55 -12.19
N TYR A 191 -11.99 4.67 -11.39
CA TYR A 191 -12.73 5.11 -10.22
C TYR A 191 -11.81 5.85 -9.26
N VAL A 192 -12.17 7.07 -8.90
CA VAL A 192 -11.38 7.86 -7.98
C VAL A 192 -11.66 7.38 -6.56
N LEU A 193 -10.63 6.95 -5.87
CA LEU A 193 -10.73 6.40 -4.52
C LEU A 193 -11.35 7.42 -3.57
N THR A 194 -12.48 7.06 -2.99
CA THR A 194 -13.14 7.81 -1.91
C THR A 194 -12.69 7.27 -0.55
N GLU A 195 -13.03 7.96 0.52
CA GLU A 195 -12.77 7.48 1.89
C GLU A 195 -13.31 6.06 2.16
N THR A 196 -14.40 5.68 1.50
CA THR A 196 -14.99 4.34 1.63
C THR A 196 -14.09 3.23 1.12
N ALA A 197 -13.20 3.53 0.17
CA ALA A 197 -12.18 2.58 -0.29
C ALA A 197 -11.11 2.24 0.75
N TYR A 198 -11.03 3.01 1.83
CA TYR A 198 -10.09 2.83 2.94
C TYR A 198 -10.87 2.63 4.25
N PRO A 199 -11.44 1.43 4.47
CA PRO A 199 -12.20 1.15 5.69
C PRO A 199 -11.29 1.25 6.92
N THR A 200 -11.88 1.71 8.03
CA THR A 200 -11.22 1.76 9.33
C THR A 200 -11.87 0.75 10.25
N LEU A 201 -11.07 0.01 10.98
CA LEU A 201 -11.58 -0.94 11.96
C LEU A 201 -11.99 -0.19 13.23
N ALA A 202 -13.25 -0.36 13.60
CA ALA A 202 -13.70 -0.03 14.94
C ALA A 202 -13.32 -1.20 15.86
N ILE A 203 -12.05 -1.24 16.28
CA ILE A 203 -11.58 -2.33 17.11
C ILE A 203 -11.72 -1.90 18.58
N PRO A 204 -12.40 -2.68 19.44
CA PRO A 204 -12.49 -2.39 20.87
C PRO A 204 -11.12 -2.18 21.54
N TYR A 205 -10.08 -2.81 21.01
CA TYR A 205 -8.69 -2.69 21.46
C TYR A 205 -7.95 -1.46 20.96
N GLN A 206 -8.53 -0.64 20.10
CA GLN A 206 -7.90 0.65 19.69
C GLN A 206 -7.62 1.55 20.89
N THR A 207 -8.41 1.42 21.97
CA THR A 207 -8.26 2.26 23.16
C THR A 207 -7.19 1.77 24.13
N HIS A 208 -6.89 0.47 24.20
CA HIS A 208 -5.96 -0.04 25.21
C HIS A 208 -4.59 -0.45 24.67
N LEU A 209 -4.55 -1.18 23.56
CA LEU A 209 -3.30 -1.70 23.04
C LEU A 209 -2.58 -0.72 22.14
N ILE A 210 -3.26 -0.39 21.07
CA ILE A 210 -2.76 0.61 20.14
C ILE A 210 -2.59 1.93 20.89
N GLY A 211 -3.46 2.26 21.88
CA GLY A 211 -3.34 3.43 22.72
C GLY A 211 -2.09 3.49 23.60
N LYS A 212 -1.68 2.39 24.24
CA LYS A 212 -0.45 2.35 25.04
C LYS A 212 0.82 2.42 24.20
N VAL A 213 0.81 1.78 23.03
CA VAL A 213 1.92 1.80 22.09
C VAL A 213 1.85 3.02 21.17
N ALA A 214 0.67 3.37 20.65
CA ALA A 214 0.47 4.47 19.71
C ALA A 214 0.37 5.86 20.35
N GLY A 215 0.13 5.96 21.66
CA GLY A 215 0.13 7.27 22.35
C GLY A 215 1.42 8.06 22.21
N LYS A 216 2.53 7.35 21.91
CA LYS A 216 3.84 7.92 21.59
C LYS A 216 4.20 7.87 20.09
N ARG A 217 3.33 7.30 19.23
CA ARG A 217 3.63 7.01 17.81
C ARG A 217 2.42 7.29 16.92
N PRO A 218 2.19 8.54 16.52
CA PRO A 218 0.96 8.92 15.80
C PRO A 218 0.77 8.14 14.48
N LEU A 219 1.84 7.73 13.80
CA LEU A 219 1.76 6.96 12.55
C LEU A 219 1.45 5.46 12.75
N PHE A 220 1.48 4.94 14.00
CA PHE A 220 1.29 3.52 14.26
C PHE A 220 -0.07 3.01 13.77
N HIS A 221 -1.16 3.75 14.06
CA HIS A 221 -2.51 3.38 13.61
C HIS A 221 -2.61 3.33 12.08
N SER A 222 -2.03 4.32 11.41
CA SER A 222 -2.03 4.38 9.95
C SER A 222 -1.22 3.24 9.34
N LEU A 223 -0.07 2.90 9.95
CA LEU A 223 0.79 1.80 9.53
C LEU A 223 0.10 0.44 9.75
N ALA A 224 -0.54 0.22 10.90
CA ALA A 224 -1.29 -1.00 11.18
C ALA A 224 -2.42 -1.22 10.16
N HIS A 225 -3.20 -0.19 9.86
CA HIS A 225 -4.24 -0.28 8.83
C HIS A 225 -3.67 -0.52 7.42
N ALA A 226 -2.53 0.11 7.10
CA ALA A 226 -1.84 -0.11 5.82
C ALA A 226 -1.38 -1.56 5.66
N ILE A 227 -0.85 -2.16 6.74
CA ILE A 227 -0.47 -3.57 6.80
C ILE A 227 -1.69 -4.47 6.66
N ILE A 228 -2.74 -4.29 7.48
CA ILE A 228 -3.98 -5.07 7.40
C ILE A 228 -4.55 -5.05 5.96
N ARG A 229 -4.56 -3.87 5.34
CA ARG A 229 -5.01 -3.74 3.96
C ARG A 229 -4.15 -4.53 2.98
N GLN A 230 -2.84 -4.54 3.17
CA GLN A 230 -1.91 -5.25 2.29
C GLN A 230 -1.96 -6.76 2.52
N GLU A 231 -2.06 -7.22 3.77
CA GLU A 231 -2.04 -8.64 4.14
C GLU A 231 -3.30 -9.39 3.71
N SER A 232 -4.46 -8.91 4.11
CA SER A 232 -5.71 -9.64 3.95
C SER A 232 -6.81 -8.87 3.22
N ARG A 233 -6.59 -7.58 2.95
CA ARG A 233 -7.67 -6.69 2.54
C ARG A 233 -8.87 -6.73 3.48
N PHE A 234 -8.58 -6.76 4.78
CA PHE A 234 -9.56 -6.85 5.88
C PHE A 234 -10.35 -8.18 5.93
N ASN A 235 -9.84 -9.25 5.33
CA ASN A 235 -10.45 -10.57 5.44
C ASN A 235 -9.98 -11.29 6.70
N PRO A 236 -10.83 -11.47 7.73
CA PRO A 236 -10.43 -12.18 8.94
C PRO A 236 -10.24 -13.68 8.73
N LYS A 237 -10.82 -14.23 7.65
CA LYS A 237 -10.72 -15.65 7.28
C LYS A 237 -9.60 -15.90 6.25
N ALA A 238 -8.70 -14.95 6.04
CA ALA A 238 -7.60 -15.13 5.09
C ALA A 238 -6.59 -16.15 5.62
N GLU A 239 -6.15 -17.03 4.73
CA GLU A 239 -5.08 -17.99 4.96
C GLU A 239 -4.21 -18.07 3.72
N SER A 240 -2.90 -17.96 3.90
CA SER A 240 -1.94 -18.09 2.81
C SER A 240 -1.53 -19.54 2.60
N SER A 241 -0.97 -19.86 1.43
CA SER A 241 -0.41 -21.18 1.15
C SER A 241 0.74 -21.57 2.10
N ALA A 242 1.37 -20.59 2.74
CA ALA A 242 2.43 -20.80 3.74
C ALA A 242 1.88 -20.92 5.18
N GLY A 243 0.56 -20.82 5.38
CA GLY A 243 -0.09 -20.94 6.69
C GLY A 243 -0.15 -19.61 7.48
N ALA A 244 0.12 -18.47 6.87
CA ALA A 244 -0.13 -17.20 7.50
C ALA A 244 -1.65 -16.97 7.62
N THR A 245 -2.13 -16.60 8.80
CA THR A 245 -3.55 -16.68 9.16
C THR A 245 -4.10 -15.35 9.65
N GLY A 246 -5.34 -15.04 9.25
CA GLY A 246 -6.16 -13.97 9.76
C GLY A 246 -5.87 -12.60 9.16
N ILE A 247 -6.45 -11.58 9.78
CA ILE A 247 -6.52 -10.23 9.20
C ILE A 247 -5.14 -9.55 9.03
N MET A 248 -4.16 -9.89 9.88
CA MET A 248 -2.77 -9.43 9.81
C MET A 248 -1.79 -10.50 9.32
N GLN A 249 -2.29 -11.66 8.82
CA GLN A 249 -1.51 -12.74 8.23
C GLN A 249 -0.33 -13.18 9.10
N LEU A 250 -0.62 -13.55 10.34
CA LEU A 250 0.42 -14.00 11.26
C LEU A 250 0.75 -15.48 11.04
N MET A 251 2.05 -15.79 10.94
CA MET A 251 2.51 -17.17 11.02
C MET A 251 2.24 -17.71 12.43
N PRO A 252 1.84 -18.99 12.58
CA PRO A 252 1.57 -19.59 13.90
C PRO A 252 2.73 -19.44 14.89
N ALA A 253 3.97 -19.59 14.45
CA ALA A 253 5.16 -19.42 15.28
C ALA A 253 5.30 -17.97 15.78
N THR A 254 5.10 -16.99 14.88
CA THR A 254 5.10 -15.57 15.26
C THR A 254 3.99 -15.26 16.25
N ALA A 255 2.78 -15.76 16.00
CA ALA A 255 1.66 -15.57 16.92
C ALA A 255 1.94 -16.14 18.32
N ALA A 256 2.55 -17.34 18.40
CA ALA A 256 2.93 -17.95 19.68
C ALA A 256 4.00 -17.14 20.43
N GLU A 257 4.99 -16.60 19.70
CA GLU A 257 6.00 -15.71 20.27
C GLU A 257 5.38 -14.42 20.83
N GLN A 258 4.54 -13.74 20.03
CA GLN A 258 3.91 -12.50 20.45
C GLN A 258 2.90 -12.70 21.58
N HIS A 259 2.26 -13.86 21.65
CA HIS A 259 1.35 -14.20 22.76
C HIS A 259 2.05 -14.13 24.13
N LYS A 260 3.31 -14.57 24.22
CA LYS A 260 4.12 -14.47 25.43
C LYS A 260 4.35 -13.02 25.88
N LYS A 261 4.38 -12.08 24.92
CA LYS A 261 4.62 -10.67 25.17
C LYS A 261 3.34 -9.91 25.56
N LEU A 262 2.14 -10.43 25.27
CA LEU A 262 0.87 -9.73 25.55
C LEU A 262 0.77 -9.26 27.01
N LYS A 263 1.21 -10.04 27.99
CA LYS A 263 1.18 -9.67 29.41
C LYS A 263 1.99 -8.40 29.72
N VAL A 264 3.12 -8.22 29.03
CA VAL A 264 3.97 -7.02 29.18
C VAL A 264 3.21 -5.77 28.76
N TYR A 265 2.32 -5.90 27.77
CA TYR A 265 1.45 -4.82 27.29
C TYR A 265 0.17 -4.67 28.09
N GLY A 266 -0.04 -5.49 29.13
CA GLY A 266 -1.26 -5.49 29.95
C GLY A 266 -2.49 -5.96 29.18
N LEU A 267 -2.31 -6.94 28.29
CA LEU A 267 -3.32 -7.40 27.36
C LEU A 267 -3.72 -8.82 27.64
N THR A 268 -5.01 -9.06 27.48
CA THR A 268 -5.60 -10.39 27.50
C THR A 268 -6.30 -10.61 26.17
N VAL A 269 -6.15 -11.78 25.60
CA VAL A 269 -6.94 -12.28 24.49
C VAL A 269 -7.73 -13.48 24.96
N GLN A 270 -8.90 -13.72 24.40
CA GLN A 270 -9.74 -14.85 24.77
C GLN A 270 -8.92 -16.14 24.64
N GLN A 271 -8.86 -16.90 25.72
CA GLN A 271 -8.18 -18.20 25.73
C GLN A 271 -8.86 -19.16 24.77
N GLY A 272 -8.06 -19.91 23.99
CA GLY A 272 -8.61 -20.83 22.97
C GLY A 272 -9.12 -20.18 21.69
N ALA A 273 -9.22 -18.84 21.59
CA ALA A 273 -9.60 -18.20 20.35
C ALA A 273 -8.61 -18.52 19.22
N SER A 274 -9.13 -18.80 18.04
CA SER A 274 -8.33 -19.07 16.83
C SER A 274 -7.65 -17.80 16.30
N LEU A 275 -6.64 -17.94 15.42
CA LEU A 275 -6.04 -16.81 14.73
C LEU A 275 -6.98 -16.15 13.69
N PHE A 276 -8.09 -16.78 13.35
CA PHE A 276 -9.15 -16.17 12.55
C PHE A 276 -10.03 -15.19 13.35
N ASN A 277 -9.93 -15.21 14.70
CA ASN A 277 -10.57 -14.18 15.51
C ASN A 277 -9.86 -12.84 15.28
N PRO A 278 -10.56 -11.80 14.74
CA PRO A 278 -9.92 -10.55 14.36
C PRO A 278 -9.27 -9.83 15.55
N GLU A 279 -9.92 -9.85 16.71
CA GLU A 279 -9.45 -9.16 17.93
C GLU A 279 -8.10 -9.76 18.38
N LYS A 280 -8.04 -11.09 18.48
CA LYS A 280 -6.81 -11.79 18.83
C LYS A 280 -5.72 -11.55 17.81
N ASN A 281 -6.04 -11.66 16.51
CA ASN A 281 -5.08 -11.52 15.43
C ASN A 281 -4.49 -10.11 15.39
N ILE A 282 -5.31 -9.08 15.54
CA ILE A 282 -4.86 -7.69 15.59
C ILE A 282 -4.02 -7.41 16.84
N ALA A 283 -4.42 -7.95 17.99
CA ALA A 283 -3.65 -7.80 19.22
C ALA A 283 -2.22 -8.34 19.06
N LEU A 284 -2.11 -9.57 18.57
CA LEU A 284 -0.80 -10.20 18.31
C LEU A 284 -0.02 -9.50 17.21
N GLY A 285 -0.69 -9.09 16.13
CA GLY A 285 -0.08 -8.36 15.01
C GLY A 285 0.42 -6.98 15.42
N ALA A 286 -0.29 -6.28 16.31
CA ALA A 286 0.15 -5.00 16.85
C ALA A 286 1.42 -5.14 17.70
N VAL A 287 1.49 -6.17 18.54
CA VAL A 287 2.70 -6.48 19.34
C VAL A 287 3.86 -6.87 18.44
N HIS A 288 3.60 -7.65 17.38
CA HIS A 288 4.62 -7.98 16.39
C HIS A 288 5.15 -6.73 15.68
N LEU A 289 4.25 -5.87 15.20
CA LEU A 289 4.60 -4.60 14.55
C LEU A 289 5.42 -3.71 15.49
N ASP A 290 5.04 -3.62 16.75
CA ASP A 290 5.79 -2.86 17.75
C ASP A 290 7.20 -3.43 17.97
N SER A 291 7.32 -4.76 18.06
CA SER A 291 8.63 -5.43 18.16
C SER A 291 9.54 -5.11 16.98
N LEU A 292 8.99 -5.05 15.76
CA LEU A 292 9.75 -4.68 14.56
C LEU A 292 10.14 -3.18 14.55
N ILE A 293 9.26 -2.31 15.06
CA ILE A 293 9.57 -0.88 15.21
C ILE A 293 10.76 -0.69 16.16
N GLU A 294 10.77 -1.39 17.30
CA GLU A 294 11.90 -1.36 18.24
C GLU A 294 13.18 -1.93 17.63
N GLU A 295 13.07 -3.05 16.91
CA GLU A 295 14.22 -3.72 16.29
C GLU A 295 14.92 -2.85 15.23
N PHE A 296 14.13 -2.15 14.39
CA PHE A 296 14.65 -1.37 13.28
C PHE A 296 14.72 0.14 13.55
N GLY A 297 14.69 0.56 14.82
CA GLY A 297 14.84 1.95 15.20
C GLY A 297 13.74 2.85 14.64
N GLY A 298 12.54 2.33 14.49
CA GLY A 298 11.36 3.06 14.00
C GLY A 298 11.33 3.32 12.50
N ASN A 299 12.30 2.82 11.72
CA ASN A 299 12.33 3.05 10.28
C ASN A 299 11.22 2.24 9.58
N ILE A 300 10.24 2.95 9.01
CA ILE A 300 9.02 2.37 8.44
C ILE A 300 9.31 1.43 7.27
N ILE A 301 10.35 1.71 6.48
CA ILE A 301 10.73 0.88 5.31
C ILE A 301 11.26 -0.46 5.79
N LEU A 302 12.19 -0.45 6.75
CA LEU A 302 12.77 -1.66 7.32
C LEU A 302 11.72 -2.48 8.08
N VAL A 303 10.84 -1.82 8.82
CA VAL A 303 9.69 -2.44 9.49
C VAL A 303 8.77 -3.14 8.48
N SER A 304 8.41 -2.46 7.39
CA SER A 304 7.58 -3.05 6.33
C SER A 304 8.26 -4.22 5.65
N ALA A 305 9.56 -4.10 5.35
CA ALA A 305 10.36 -5.18 4.78
C ALA A 305 10.43 -6.39 5.71
N ALA A 306 10.64 -6.16 7.01
CA ALA A 306 10.76 -7.21 8.02
C ALA A 306 9.42 -7.91 8.29
N TYR A 307 8.32 -7.18 8.23
CA TYR A 307 6.98 -7.75 8.38
C TYR A 307 6.70 -8.81 7.29
N ASN A 308 7.07 -8.50 6.03
CA ASN A 308 6.84 -9.41 4.89
C ASN A 308 7.91 -10.51 4.77
N ALA A 309 9.19 -10.15 4.87
CA ALA A 309 10.30 -11.06 4.56
C ALA A 309 11.03 -11.61 5.79
N GLY A 310 10.69 -11.13 6.98
CA GLY A 310 11.36 -11.45 8.23
C GLY A 310 12.64 -10.63 8.47
N SER A 311 12.93 -10.36 9.73
CA SER A 311 14.08 -9.56 10.19
C SER A 311 15.43 -10.09 9.69
N GLY A 312 15.58 -11.41 9.60
CA GLY A 312 16.82 -12.04 9.14
C GLY A 312 17.21 -11.66 7.72
N ASN A 313 16.24 -11.60 6.81
CA ASN A 313 16.47 -11.17 5.43
C ASN A 313 16.83 -9.67 5.38
N VAL A 314 16.13 -8.84 6.13
CA VAL A 314 16.41 -7.39 6.18
C VAL A 314 17.84 -7.11 6.64
N ARG A 315 18.32 -7.79 7.71
CA ARG A 315 19.70 -7.66 8.17
C ARG A 315 20.72 -8.09 7.10
N LYS A 316 20.43 -9.19 6.37
CA LYS A 316 21.27 -9.63 5.23
C LYS A 316 21.34 -8.58 4.15
N TRP A 317 20.22 -7.93 3.80
CA TRP A 317 20.15 -6.89 2.76
C TRP A 317 20.87 -5.61 3.19
N LEU A 318 20.72 -5.19 4.45
CA LEU A 318 21.47 -4.05 4.98
C LEU A 318 23.00 -4.29 4.90
N LYS A 319 23.45 -5.51 5.23
CA LYS A 319 24.87 -5.89 5.11
C LYS A 319 25.34 -5.93 3.64
N ALA A 320 24.51 -6.43 2.72
CA ALA A 320 24.87 -6.64 1.32
C ALA A 320 24.86 -5.35 0.49
N PHE A 321 23.87 -4.47 0.74
CA PHE A 321 23.62 -3.28 -0.08
C PHE A 321 23.99 -1.97 0.61
N GLY A 322 24.33 -2.01 1.89
CA GLY A 322 24.53 -0.85 2.74
C GLY A 322 23.24 -0.41 3.43
N ASP A 323 23.42 0.27 4.54
CA ASP A 323 22.31 0.84 5.32
C ASP A 323 22.07 2.29 4.89
N PRO A 324 20.88 2.61 4.34
CA PRO A 324 20.57 3.98 3.93
C PRO A 324 20.54 5.00 5.09
N ARG A 325 20.49 4.54 6.34
CA ARG A 325 20.59 5.42 7.53
C ARG A 325 22.04 5.92 7.73
N GLU A 326 23.02 5.20 7.22
CA GLU A 326 24.46 5.43 7.42
C GLU A 326 25.18 5.82 6.13
N THR A 327 24.53 5.65 4.97
CA THR A 327 25.14 5.86 3.65
C THR A 327 24.39 6.92 2.85
N LYS A 328 24.96 7.32 1.70
CA LYS A 328 24.28 8.21 0.73
C LYS A 328 23.27 7.48 -0.16
N LEU A 329 23.05 6.19 0.06
CA LEU A 329 22.08 5.41 -0.71
C LEU A 329 20.65 5.90 -0.39
N SER A 330 19.87 6.21 -1.41
CA SER A 330 18.49 6.62 -1.20
C SER A 330 17.60 5.42 -0.82
N TRP A 331 16.60 5.65 0.01
CA TRP A 331 15.60 4.61 0.33
C TRP A 331 14.88 4.07 -0.90
N VAL A 332 14.63 4.93 -1.90
CA VAL A 332 14.00 4.53 -3.15
C VAL A 332 14.87 3.52 -3.90
N ASP A 333 16.18 3.78 -4.00
CA ASP A 333 17.11 2.87 -4.66
C ASP A 333 17.33 1.59 -3.83
N TRP A 334 17.43 1.70 -2.50
CA TRP A 334 17.57 0.52 -1.63
C TRP A 334 16.40 -0.45 -1.77
N ILE A 335 15.15 0.06 -1.81
CA ILE A 335 13.97 -0.77 -2.03
C ILE A 335 14.07 -1.50 -3.38
N GLU A 336 14.51 -0.81 -4.44
CA GLU A 336 14.62 -1.41 -5.77
C GLU A 336 15.76 -2.45 -5.90
N MET A 337 16.76 -2.40 -5.01
CA MET A 337 17.84 -3.38 -4.92
C MET A 337 17.42 -4.68 -4.23
N LEU A 338 16.33 -4.72 -3.50
CA LEU A 338 15.88 -5.91 -2.79
C LEU A 338 15.66 -7.08 -3.76
N PRO A 339 16.15 -8.29 -3.46
CA PRO A 339 16.08 -9.41 -4.39
C PRO A 339 14.66 -9.99 -4.54
N PHE A 340 13.80 -9.81 -3.53
CA PHE A 340 12.44 -10.34 -3.52
C PHE A 340 11.47 -9.34 -4.14
N ASN A 341 10.95 -9.66 -5.32
CA ASN A 341 9.92 -8.86 -6.00
C ASN A 341 8.69 -8.62 -5.12
N GLU A 342 8.27 -9.66 -4.40
CA GLU A 342 7.14 -9.58 -3.48
C GLU A 342 7.38 -8.51 -2.42
N THR A 343 8.54 -8.52 -1.76
CA THR A 343 8.86 -7.57 -0.69
C THR A 343 8.98 -6.13 -1.21
N ARG A 344 9.55 -5.91 -2.42
CA ARG A 344 9.54 -4.58 -3.04
C ARG A 344 8.13 -4.06 -3.24
N HIS A 345 7.26 -4.88 -3.84
CA HIS A 345 5.86 -4.51 -4.05
C HIS A 345 5.12 -4.32 -2.72
N TYR A 346 5.40 -5.15 -1.73
CA TYR A 346 4.83 -5.03 -0.39
C TYR A 346 5.14 -3.66 0.22
N ILE A 347 6.40 -3.28 0.25
CA ILE A 347 6.82 -1.97 0.78
C ILE A 347 6.11 -0.83 0.03
N HIS A 348 6.09 -0.86 -1.30
CA HIS A 348 5.39 0.16 -2.09
C HIS A 348 3.91 0.27 -1.68
N ARG A 349 3.21 -0.87 -1.52
CA ARG A 349 1.80 -0.92 -1.15
C ARG A 349 1.53 -0.46 0.28
N VAL A 350 2.38 -0.85 1.23
CA VAL A 350 2.24 -0.39 2.62
C VAL A 350 2.45 1.12 2.70
N LEU A 351 3.48 1.65 2.03
CA LEU A 351 3.78 3.08 2.06
C LEU A 351 2.67 3.92 1.38
N GLU A 352 2.16 3.51 0.21
CA GLU A 352 1.05 4.24 -0.44
C GLU A 352 -0.23 4.21 0.41
N ASN A 353 -0.52 3.08 1.06
CA ASN A 353 -1.65 2.95 1.96
C ASN A 353 -1.45 3.79 3.24
N LEU A 354 -0.24 3.84 3.77
CA LEU A 354 0.09 4.64 4.95
C LEU A 354 -0.23 6.12 4.73
N VAL A 355 0.15 6.67 3.58
CA VAL A 355 -0.21 8.06 3.20
C VAL A 355 -1.72 8.24 3.20
N ALA A 356 -2.47 7.34 2.59
CA ALA A 356 -3.93 7.42 2.55
C ALA A 356 -4.56 7.32 3.95
N TYR A 357 -4.07 6.41 4.80
CA TYR A 357 -4.59 6.26 6.16
C TYR A 357 -4.27 7.43 7.08
N GLN A 358 -3.18 8.16 6.88
CA GLN A 358 -2.94 9.41 7.61
C GLN A 358 -4.04 10.44 7.35
N HIS A 359 -4.55 10.52 6.12
CA HIS A 359 -5.66 11.40 5.77
C HIS A 359 -7.02 10.84 6.18
N ARG A 360 -7.11 9.54 6.42
CA ARG A 360 -8.36 8.86 6.78
C ARG A 360 -8.62 8.87 8.28
N LEU A 361 -7.58 8.70 9.10
CA LEU A 361 -7.70 8.53 10.56
C LEU A 361 -7.62 9.89 11.28
N PRO A 362 -8.57 10.18 12.20
CA PRO A 362 -8.60 11.46 12.93
C PRO A 362 -7.31 11.77 13.70
N GLN A 363 -6.67 10.72 14.24
CA GLN A 363 -5.45 10.84 15.06
C GLN A 363 -4.26 11.42 14.29
N THR A 364 -4.22 11.24 12.98
CA THR A 364 -3.10 11.63 12.14
C THR A 364 -3.38 12.82 11.22
N LYS A 365 -4.64 13.29 11.14
CA LYS A 365 -5.01 14.40 10.23
C LYS A 365 -4.24 15.71 10.47
N LYS A 366 -3.79 15.95 11.72
CA LYS A 366 -3.03 17.17 12.07
C LYS A 366 -1.54 17.08 11.76
N THR A 367 -1.01 15.88 11.56
CA THR A 367 0.42 15.59 11.36
C THR A 367 0.64 14.69 10.16
N THR A 368 0.05 15.07 9.03
CA THR A 368 0.21 14.29 7.78
C THR A 368 1.58 14.56 7.16
N HIS A 369 2.27 13.48 6.82
CA HIS A 369 3.54 13.50 6.13
C HIS A 369 3.36 13.03 4.69
N ASP A 370 4.02 13.70 3.75
CA ASP A 370 4.14 13.16 2.41
C ASP A 370 5.11 11.97 2.35
N LEU A 371 5.10 11.24 1.25
CA LEU A 371 5.90 10.02 1.15
C LEU A 371 7.41 10.32 1.25
N GLY A 372 7.89 11.44 0.72
CA GLY A 372 9.29 11.84 0.86
C GLY A 372 9.70 12.04 2.32
N GLN A 373 8.83 12.66 3.12
CA GLN A 373 9.03 12.79 4.56
C GLN A 373 8.99 11.42 5.27
N ILE A 374 8.03 10.55 4.92
CA ILE A 374 7.92 9.19 5.49
C ILE A 374 9.19 8.38 5.26
N LEU A 375 9.84 8.52 4.11
CA LEU A 375 11.09 7.81 3.82
C LEU A 375 12.24 8.19 4.77
N THR A 376 12.18 9.36 5.40
CA THR A 376 13.23 9.89 6.28
C THR A 376 12.85 9.88 7.76
N ILE A 377 11.57 9.64 8.08
CA ILE A 377 11.07 9.62 9.46
C ILE A 377 11.35 8.25 10.10
N SER A 378 11.78 8.28 11.36
CA SER A 378 11.77 7.13 12.26
C SER A 378 10.70 7.29 13.33
N LEU A 379 9.93 6.24 13.58
CA LEU A 379 8.98 6.18 14.69
C LEU A 379 9.77 6.15 16.02
N PRO A 380 9.29 6.85 17.07
CA PRO A 380 9.94 6.77 18.37
C PRO A 380 10.03 5.33 18.87
N THR A 381 11.18 4.97 19.45
CA THR A 381 11.42 3.69 20.11
C THR A 381 11.49 3.88 21.62
N VAL A 382 11.17 2.85 22.39
CA VAL A 382 11.28 2.91 23.86
C VAL A 382 12.76 2.98 24.30
N ARG A 383 13.64 2.31 23.56
CA ARG A 383 15.09 2.28 23.84
C ARG A 383 15.82 3.60 23.59
N GLY A 384 15.23 4.52 22.86
CA GLY A 384 15.84 5.84 22.59
C GLY A 384 15.47 6.91 23.64
N GLN A 385 14.86 6.53 24.74
CA GLN A 385 14.44 7.44 25.83
C GLN A 385 15.12 7.16 27.17
N VAL A 386 16.21 6.35 27.18
CA VAL A 386 17.07 6.10 28.36
C VAL A 386 18.40 6.80 28.16
#